data_cc7db76913cfb9d06e3e694b2e91caff
#
_entry.id   cc7db76913cfb9d06e3e694b2e91caff
#
_cell.length_a   1.000
_cell.length_b   1.000
_cell.length_c   1.000
_cell.angle_alpha   90.00
_cell.angle_beta   90.00
_cell.angle_gamma   90.00
#
_symmetry.space_group_name_H-M   'P 1'
#
loop_
_entity.id
_entity.type
_entity.pdbx_description
1 polymer ?
#
loop_
_entity_poly.entity_id
_entity_poly.type
_entity_poly.pdbx_seq_one_letter_code
_entity_poly.pdbx_strand_id
1 'polypeptide(L)'
;MESNLNICVTYDHNRFGPFVIGRITIKEAGIYSVCCAIQNLWLAARVEDIGVGWVSIINNSDLTEILNLPTDIKPIAYLCLGYVDKFNEIPDLEESKWLNRLDLQDVVFFEKWNDNNNFQWQAFKNIK
;
A
#
# COMPACT_ATOMS: atom_id res chain seq x y z
N MET A 1 19.96 4.22 6.16
CA MET A 1 19.82 3.53 4.86
C MET A 1 19.88 4.61 3.80
N GLU A 2 20.86 4.59 2.94
CA GLU A 2 20.91 5.50 1.79
C GLU A 2 20.12 4.83 0.66
N SER A 3 19.08 5.52 0.18
CA SER A 3 18.26 5.01 -0.91
C SER A 3 18.94 5.31 -2.24
N ASN A 4 19.17 4.28 -3.05
CA ASN A 4 19.79 4.43 -4.37
C ASN A 4 18.81 4.91 -5.44
N LEU A 5 17.51 4.73 -5.20
CA LEU A 5 16.45 5.11 -6.12
C LEU A 5 15.25 5.66 -5.35
N ASN A 6 14.75 6.79 -5.81
CA ASN A 6 13.50 7.36 -5.29
C ASN A 6 12.47 7.45 -6.40
N ILE A 7 11.24 7.04 -6.09
CA ILE A 7 10.12 7.01 -7.04
C ILE A 7 8.96 7.80 -6.46
N CYS A 8 8.52 8.83 -7.16
CA CYS A 8 7.24 9.47 -6.87
C CYS A 8 6.16 8.81 -7.72
N VAL A 9 5.22 8.15 -7.08
CA VAL A 9 4.06 7.55 -7.76
C VAL A 9 2.92 8.55 -7.74
N THR A 10 2.38 8.85 -8.92
CA THR A 10 1.35 9.87 -9.08
C THR A 10 0.06 9.26 -9.62
N TYR A 11 -1.06 9.93 -9.36
CA TYR A 11 -2.37 9.62 -9.92
C TYR A 11 -2.83 10.74 -10.84
N ASP A 12 -3.06 10.38 -12.09
CA ASP A 12 -3.69 11.23 -13.10
C ASP A 12 -5.18 10.86 -13.21
N HIS A 13 -6.06 11.70 -12.70
CA HIS A 13 -7.49 11.44 -12.71
C HIS A 13 -8.13 11.57 -14.10
N ASN A 14 -7.40 12.13 -15.08
CA ASN A 14 -7.85 12.27 -16.46
C ASN A 14 -7.46 11.06 -17.32
N ARG A 15 -6.53 10.20 -16.82
CA ARG A 15 -6.10 9.00 -17.51
C ARG A 15 -7.03 7.84 -17.19
N PHE A 16 -7.99 7.61 -18.06
CA PHE A 16 -8.95 6.49 -17.95
C PHE A 16 -9.23 5.90 -19.32
N GLY A 17 -9.76 4.66 -19.34
CA GLY A 17 -10.18 4.00 -20.57
C GLY A 17 -11.38 4.69 -21.22
N PRO A 18 -11.80 4.21 -22.41
CA PRO A 18 -12.89 4.81 -23.18
C PRO A 18 -14.23 4.81 -22.44
N PHE A 19 -14.38 3.93 -21.46
CA PHE A 19 -15.57 3.85 -20.60
C PHE A 19 -15.17 4.03 -19.14
N VAL A 20 -15.86 4.93 -18.46
CA VAL A 20 -15.65 5.17 -17.03
C VAL A 20 -16.57 4.24 -16.24
N ILE A 21 -16.00 3.23 -15.59
CA ILE A 21 -16.73 2.28 -14.76
C ILE A 21 -16.43 2.58 -13.28
N GLY A 22 -17.47 2.67 -12.46
CA GLY A 22 -17.35 2.75 -11.00
C GLY A 22 -16.96 4.10 -10.40
N ARG A 23 -16.47 5.06 -11.17
CA ARG A 23 -16.01 6.37 -10.65
C ARG A 23 -17.13 7.23 -10.05
N ILE A 24 -18.38 6.96 -10.42
CA ILE A 24 -19.54 7.69 -9.90
C ILE A 24 -19.87 7.22 -8.49
N THR A 25 -19.62 5.94 -8.19
CA THR A 25 -19.96 5.32 -6.91
C THR A 25 -18.83 5.35 -5.90
N ILE A 26 -17.59 5.08 -6.34
CA ILE A 26 -16.38 5.10 -5.49
C ILE A 26 -15.39 6.08 -6.11
N LYS A 27 -15.41 7.32 -5.64
CA LYS A 27 -14.59 8.41 -6.18
C LYS A 27 -13.09 8.14 -6.04
N GLU A 28 -12.70 7.44 -4.99
CA GLU A 28 -11.31 7.12 -4.62
C GLU A 28 -10.79 5.85 -5.30
N ALA A 29 -11.60 5.12 -6.09
CA ALA A 29 -11.22 3.84 -6.70
C ALA A 29 -9.93 3.92 -7.54
N GLY A 30 -9.68 5.06 -8.19
CA GLY A 30 -8.44 5.30 -8.92
C GLY A 30 -7.22 5.34 -7.99
N ILE A 31 -7.33 5.97 -6.83
CA ILE A 31 -6.27 6.01 -5.81
C ILE A 31 -6.03 4.61 -5.25
N TYR A 32 -7.08 3.85 -4.97
CA TYR A 32 -6.95 2.46 -4.48
C TYR A 32 -6.24 1.57 -5.50
N SER A 33 -6.50 1.75 -6.80
CA SER A 33 -5.79 1.04 -7.87
C SER A 33 -4.29 1.39 -7.88
N VAL A 34 -3.93 2.65 -7.64
CA VAL A 34 -2.52 3.06 -7.51
C VAL A 34 -1.89 2.42 -6.28
N CYS A 35 -2.58 2.38 -5.14
CA CYS A 35 -2.08 1.70 -3.93
C CYS A 35 -1.84 0.20 -4.17
N CYS A 36 -2.72 -0.47 -4.90
CA CYS A 36 -2.52 -1.87 -5.31
C CYS A 36 -1.28 -2.04 -6.20
N ALA A 37 -1.05 -1.12 -7.13
CA ALA A 37 0.13 -1.14 -7.99
C ALA A 37 1.42 -0.93 -7.17
N ILE A 38 1.41 -0.02 -6.18
CA ILE A 38 2.53 0.19 -5.24
C ILE A 38 2.79 -1.09 -4.45
N GLN A 39 1.75 -1.75 -3.94
CA GLN A 39 1.89 -3.01 -3.22
C GLN A 39 2.52 -4.11 -4.08
N ASN A 40 2.10 -4.23 -5.35
CA ASN A 40 2.69 -5.18 -6.29
C ASN A 40 4.17 -4.88 -6.56
N LEU A 41 4.53 -3.60 -6.73
CA LEU A 41 5.93 -3.16 -6.87
C LEU A 41 6.74 -3.57 -5.62
N TRP A 42 6.19 -3.36 -4.44
CA TRP A 42 6.85 -3.70 -3.17
C TRP A 42 7.11 -5.20 -3.05
N LEU A 43 6.11 -6.02 -3.38
CA LEU A 43 6.26 -7.48 -3.37
C LEU A 43 7.28 -7.95 -4.41
N ALA A 44 7.26 -7.38 -5.61
CA ALA A 44 8.24 -7.70 -6.65
C ALA A 44 9.66 -7.31 -6.23
N ALA A 45 9.84 -6.12 -5.68
CA ALA A 45 11.13 -5.65 -5.15
C ALA A 45 11.66 -6.59 -4.05
N ARG A 46 10.75 -7.06 -3.17
CA ARG A 46 11.10 -8.01 -2.10
C ARG A 46 11.63 -9.34 -2.63
N VAL A 47 11.12 -9.83 -3.76
CA VAL A 47 11.62 -11.05 -4.42
C VAL A 47 13.05 -10.87 -4.94
N GLU A 48 13.41 -9.64 -5.31
CA GLU A 48 14.74 -9.27 -5.80
C GLU A 48 15.67 -8.77 -4.67
N ASP A 49 15.32 -9.03 -3.40
CA ASP A 49 16.04 -8.56 -2.21
C ASP A 49 16.24 -7.04 -2.13
N ILE A 50 15.31 -6.29 -2.74
CA ILE A 50 15.29 -4.83 -2.69
C ILE A 50 14.34 -4.38 -1.59
N GLY A 51 14.84 -3.53 -0.68
CA GLY A 51 14.03 -2.84 0.33
C GLY A 51 13.25 -1.69 -0.30
N VAL A 52 12.00 -1.54 0.12
CA VAL A 52 11.14 -0.41 -0.26
C VAL A 52 10.62 0.26 1.00
N GLY A 53 10.75 1.57 1.08
CA GLY A 53 10.17 2.38 2.14
C GLY A 53 9.19 3.39 1.54
N TRP A 54 7.97 3.45 2.07
CA TRP A 54 7.00 4.49 1.73
C TRP A 54 7.14 5.63 2.73
N VAL A 55 7.58 6.77 2.26
CA VAL A 55 7.76 7.97 3.09
C VAL A 55 6.41 8.65 3.29
N SER A 56 5.98 8.76 4.55
CA SER A 56 4.73 9.42 4.93
C SER A 56 4.96 10.80 5.59
N ILE A 57 6.17 11.07 6.08
CA ILE A 57 6.54 12.35 6.68
C ILE A 57 7.08 13.26 5.57
N ILE A 58 6.18 13.69 4.69
CA ILE A 58 6.48 14.55 3.55
C ILE A 58 5.29 15.48 3.27
N ASN A 59 5.57 16.70 2.84
CA ASN A 59 4.53 17.63 2.42
C ASN A 59 4.28 17.47 0.92
N ASN A 60 3.06 17.12 0.55
CA ASN A 60 2.69 16.89 -0.85
C ASN A 60 2.77 18.17 -1.69
N SER A 61 2.56 19.36 -1.13
CA SER A 61 2.71 20.63 -1.87
C SER A 61 4.16 20.87 -2.26
N ASP A 62 5.09 20.65 -1.33
CA ASP A 62 6.52 20.82 -1.57
C ASP A 62 7.02 19.81 -2.61
N LEU A 63 6.53 18.56 -2.51
CA LEU A 63 6.84 17.52 -3.48
C LEU A 63 6.34 17.87 -4.89
N THR A 64 5.13 18.43 -4.98
CA THR A 64 4.55 18.90 -6.24
C THR A 64 5.39 20.00 -6.86
N GLU A 65 5.85 20.96 -6.06
CA GLU A 65 6.69 22.07 -6.50
C GLU A 65 8.08 21.59 -6.95
N ILE A 66 8.76 20.79 -6.10
CA ILE A 66 10.12 20.28 -6.38
C ILE A 66 10.15 19.43 -7.66
N LEU A 67 9.13 18.59 -7.86
CA LEU A 67 9.03 17.73 -9.04
C LEU A 67 8.33 18.39 -10.22
N ASN A 68 7.90 19.64 -10.08
CA ASN A 68 7.17 20.39 -11.10
C ASN A 68 5.97 19.61 -11.66
N LEU A 69 5.18 19.01 -10.77
CA LEU A 69 4.00 18.24 -11.16
C LEU A 69 2.90 19.18 -11.66
N PRO A 70 2.19 18.81 -12.74
CA PRO A 70 0.99 19.54 -13.15
C PRO A 70 -0.05 19.59 -12.02
N THR A 71 -0.88 20.64 -12.00
CA THR A 71 -1.85 20.89 -10.92
C THR A 71 -2.91 19.81 -10.73
N ASP A 72 -3.18 19.07 -11.78
CA ASP A 72 -4.17 17.97 -11.81
C ASP A 72 -3.54 16.58 -11.57
N ILE A 73 -2.22 16.50 -11.39
CA ILE A 73 -1.51 15.28 -11.06
C ILE A 73 -1.28 15.21 -9.55
N LYS A 74 -1.85 14.19 -8.92
CA LYS A 74 -1.78 14.01 -7.47
C LYS A 74 -0.63 13.06 -7.08
N PRO A 75 0.36 13.48 -6.27
CA PRO A 75 1.32 12.55 -5.69
C PRO A 75 0.61 11.64 -4.67
N ILE A 76 0.84 10.33 -4.79
CA ILE A 76 0.24 9.32 -3.92
C ILE A 76 1.28 8.72 -3.00
N ALA A 77 2.46 8.43 -3.50
CA ALA A 77 3.54 7.88 -2.71
C ALA A 77 4.90 8.43 -3.13
N TYR A 78 5.77 8.57 -2.15
CA TYR A 78 7.19 8.75 -2.38
C TYR A 78 7.90 7.53 -1.79
N LEU A 79 8.50 6.75 -2.69
CA LEU A 79 9.12 5.47 -2.36
C LEU A 79 10.64 5.60 -2.43
N CYS A 80 11.31 5.07 -1.41
CA CYS A 80 12.75 4.91 -1.38
C CYS A 80 13.08 3.43 -1.60
N LEU A 81 13.89 3.12 -2.59
CA LEU A 81 14.30 1.76 -2.93
C LEU A 81 15.81 1.62 -2.80
N GLY A 82 16.25 0.48 -2.30
CA GLY A 82 17.67 0.19 -2.16
C GLY A 82 17.95 -1.23 -1.71
N TYR A 83 19.17 -1.65 -1.88
CA TYR A 83 19.62 -2.92 -1.32
C TYR A 83 19.70 -2.81 0.20
N VAL A 84 19.32 -3.88 0.88
CA VAL A 84 19.37 -4.00 2.34
C VAL A 84 20.32 -5.12 2.73
N ASP A 85 20.98 -4.97 3.87
CA ASP A 85 21.88 -6.00 4.37
C ASP A 85 21.13 -7.28 4.74
N LYS A 86 19.94 -7.13 5.27
CA LYS A 86 19.03 -8.22 5.62
C LYS A 86 17.60 -7.71 5.76
N PHE A 87 16.66 -8.62 5.61
CA PHE A 87 15.28 -8.42 6.07
C PHE A 87 15.08 -9.08 7.42
N ASN A 88 14.47 -8.37 8.34
CA ASN A 88 14.13 -8.91 9.65
C ASN A 88 13.02 -9.96 9.51
N GLU A 89 13.08 -11.02 10.33
CA GLU A 89 12.02 -12.04 10.41
C GLU A 89 10.74 -11.48 11.03
N ILE A 90 10.92 -10.58 12.02
CA ILE A 90 9.82 -9.88 12.69
C ILE A 90 9.68 -8.50 12.04
N PRO A 91 8.45 -8.04 11.73
CA PRO A 91 8.22 -6.70 11.23
C PRO A 91 8.74 -5.63 12.19
N ASP A 92 9.34 -4.55 11.65
CA ASP A 92 9.95 -3.48 12.45
C ASP A 92 8.99 -2.84 13.47
N LEU A 93 7.71 -2.69 13.12
CA LEU A 93 6.70 -2.13 14.04
C LEU A 93 6.43 -3.06 15.22
N GLU A 94 6.47 -4.36 15.01
CA GLU A 94 6.31 -5.37 16.05
C GLU A 94 7.56 -5.46 16.91
N GLU A 95 8.74 -5.49 16.30
CA GLU A 95 10.03 -5.51 17.01
C GLU A 95 10.21 -4.27 17.90
N SER A 96 9.80 -3.10 17.40
CA SER A 96 9.83 -1.84 18.15
C SER A 96 8.71 -1.71 19.19
N LYS A 97 7.82 -2.71 19.30
CA LYS A 97 6.64 -2.71 20.18
C LYS A 97 5.67 -1.56 19.93
N TRP A 98 5.66 -1.02 18.73
CA TRP A 98 4.70 0.00 18.33
C TRP A 98 3.30 -0.63 18.13
N LEU A 99 3.23 -1.69 17.30
CA LEU A 99 1.98 -2.36 16.99
C LEU A 99 2.27 -3.84 16.70
N ASN A 100 1.60 -4.72 17.43
CA ASN A 100 1.65 -6.16 17.17
C ASN A 100 0.76 -6.53 15.99
N ARG A 101 1.02 -7.70 15.39
CA ARG A 101 0.09 -8.29 14.43
C ARG A 101 -1.25 -8.56 15.12
N LEU A 102 -2.32 -8.26 14.43
CA LEU A 102 -3.66 -8.64 14.86
C LEU A 102 -3.99 -10.05 14.36
N ASP A 103 -4.73 -10.80 15.15
CA ASP A 103 -5.28 -12.07 14.68
C ASP A 103 -6.33 -11.81 13.60
N LEU A 104 -6.38 -12.68 12.58
CA LEU A 104 -7.33 -12.53 11.48
C LEU A 104 -8.78 -12.49 11.97
N GLN A 105 -9.10 -13.25 13.01
CA GLN A 105 -10.44 -13.27 13.62
C GLN A 105 -10.87 -11.93 14.23
N ASP A 106 -9.93 -11.03 14.50
CA ASP A 106 -10.21 -9.71 15.07
C ASP A 106 -10.47 -8.66 13.98
N VAL A 107 -10.12 -8.96 12.72
CA VAL A 107 -10.20 -8.00 11.60
C VAL A 107 -10.96 -8.52 10.39
N VAL A 108 -11.36 -9.79 10.40
CA VAL A 108 -12.16 -10.40 9.33
C VAL A 108 -13.48 -10.89 9.90
N PHE A 109 -14.59 -10.42 9.37
CA PHE A 109 -15.94 -10.76 9.78
C PHE A 109 -16.68 -11.38 8.60
N PHE A 110 -17.58 -12.35 8.89
CA PHE A 110 -18.40 -13.02 7.88
C PHE A 110 -19.76 -12.34 7.81
N GLU A 111 -20.26 -12.10 6.58
CA GLU A 111 -21.56 -11.53 6.28
C GLU A 111 -21.81 -10.12 6.83
N LYS A 112 -21.48 -9.84 8.08
CA LYS A 112 -21.74 -8.58 8.77
C LYS A 112 -20.58 -8.18 9.67
N TRP A 113 -20.47 -6.89 9.92
CA TRP A 113 -19.51 -6.35 10.89
C TRP A 113 -19.71 -7.00 12.27
N ASN A 114 -18.62 -7.40 12.91
CA ASN A 114 -18.58 -8.13 14.18
C ASN A 114 -19.26 -9.52 14.17
N ASP A 115 -19.50 -10.11 13.02
CA ASP A 115 -19.96 -11.50 12.93
C ASP A 115 -18.75 -12.45 12.97
N ASN A 116 -18.44 -12.93 14.18
CA ASN A 116 -17.37 -13.89 14.43
C ASN A 116 -17.94 -15.32 14.50
N ASN A 117 -18.43 -15.84 13.37
CA ASN A 117 -18.95 -17.19 13.27
C ASN A 117 -17.82 -18.22 13.35
N ASN A 118 -17.67 -18.85 14.52
CA ASN A 118 -16.63 -19.84 14.78
C ASN A 118 -16.63 -21.02 13.79
N PHE A 119 -17.79 -21.42 13.27
CA PHE A 119 -17.89 -22.48 12.28
C PHE A 119 -17.25 -22.09 10.95
N GLN A 120 -17.52 -20.87 10.49
CA GLN A 120 -16.92 -20.33 9.25
C GLN A 120 -15.40 -20.17 9.41
N TRP A 121 -14.92 -19.76 10.59
CA TRP A 121 -13.49 -19.67 10.87
C TRP A 121 -12.78 -21.03 10.79
N GLN A 122 -13.39 -22.11 11.29
CA GLN A 122 -12.81 -23.44 11.17
C GLN A 122 -12.76 -23.91 9.71
N ALA A 123 -13.79 -23.63 8.93
CA ALA A 123 -13.81 -23.94 7.50
C ALA A 123 -12.73 -23.14 6.75
N PHE A 124 -12.57 -21.84 7.06
CA PHE A 124 -11.55 -20.97 6.45
C PHE A 124 -10.12 -21.45 6.70
N LYS A 125 -9.79 -21.88 7.93
CA LYS A 125 -8.47 -22.42 8.30
C LYS A 125 -8.11 -23.70 7.55
N ASN A 126 -9.11 -24.44 7.05
CA ASN A 126 -8.91 -25.70 6.32
C ASN A 126 -8.75 -25.52 4.80
N ILE A 127 -8.87 -24.30 4.29
CA ILE A 127 -8.55 -23.96 2.89
C ILE A 127 -7.02 -23.90 2.77
N LYS A 128 -6.45 -24.92 2.10
CA LYS A 128 -5.02 -24.99 1.78
C LYS A 128 -4.74 -24.43 0.41
#